data_91181793d5e1d23ad3099533135d00db
#
_entry.id   91181793d5e1d23ad3099533135d00db
#
_cell.length_a   1.000
_cell.length_b   1.000
_cell.length_c   1.000
_cell.angle_alpha   90.00
_cell.angle_beta   90.00
_cell.angle_gamma   90.00
#
_symmetry.space_group_name_H-M   'P 1'
#
loop_
_entity.id
_entity.type
_entity.pdbx_description
1 polymer ?
#
loop_
_entity_poly.entity_id
_entity_poly.type
_entity_poly.pdbx_seq_one_letter_code
_entity_poly.pdbx_strand_id
1 'polypeptide(L)'
;NQLFLPFTDTNNLYKWITRNIKTEINLSFNQSKDINLIGEFNNIYHSTTLNYFKCHINNDQILVIDKKMHEIWIQDDFKFQPIHSLNIEALNFDQVVNLRQQKKRHDLSLWLWNYLWSNLQNVSKFDHSTYYKLKYWPQYSKNVPKETLKISSCFQHGANISTISKNLNINPELINKFIYIALACDLIQEIPAHEAKLKFN
;
A
#
# COMPACT_ATOMS: atom_id res chain seq x y z
N ASN A 1 3.18 -26.26 -32.31
CA ASN A 1 4.32 -25.79 -31.51
C ASN A 1 3.97 -25.96 -30.04
N GLN A 2 4.39 -27.08 -29.43
CA GLN A 2 4.32 -27.29 -27.98
C GLN A 2 5.47 -26.51 -27.34
N LEU A 3 5.15 -25.53 -26.52
CA LEU A 3 6.10 -24.87 -25.64
C LEU A 3 6.49 -25.88 -24.55
N PHE A 4 7.68 -26.45 -24.67
CA PHE A 4 8.30 -27.20 -23.57
C PHE A 4 8.72 -26.22 -22.50
N LEU A 5 8.02 -26.22 -21.35
CA LEU A 5 8.46 -25.52 -20.16
C LEU A 5 9.62 -26.29 -19.52
N PRO A 6 10.78 -25.66 -19.28
CA PRO A 6 11.98 -26.35 -18.79
C PRO A 6 11.94 -26.65 -17.27
N PHE A 7 10.78 -26.66 -16.64
CA PHE A 7 10.66 -26.78 -15.18
C PHE A 7 9.99 -28.11 -14.80
N THR A 8 10.75 -28.97 -14.16
CA THR A 8 10.28 -30.23 -13.56
C THR A 8 9.84 -30.09 -12.10
N ASP A 9 9.98 -28.89 -11.51
CA ASP A 9 9.71 -28.59 -10.09
C ASP A 9 9.01 -27.24 -9.96
N THR A 10 7.87 -27.25 -9.24
CA THR A 10 7.07 -26.04 -8.95
C THR A 10 7.84 -24.97 -8.20
N ASN A 11 8.84 -25.32 -7.37
CA ASN A 11 9.71 -24.35 -6.69
C ASN A 11 10.63 -23.61 -7.65
N ASN A 12 11.11 -24.27 -8.70
CA ASN A 12 11.95 -23.63 -9.72
C ASN A 12 11.12 -22.73 -10.64
N LEU A 13 9.88 -23.12 -10.96
CA LEU A 13 8.93 -22.28 -11.68
C LEU A 13 8.58 -21.03 -10.87
N TYR A 14 8.29 -21.15 -9.58
CA TYR A 14 7.99 -20.02 -8.70
C TYR A 14 9.17 -19.04 -8.60
N LYS A 15 10.40 -19.55 -8.42
CA LYS A 15 11.63 -18.74 -8.42
C LYS A 15 11.86 -18.03 -9.76
N TRP A 16 11.59 -18.70 -10.88
CA TRP A 16 11.73 -18.13 -12.23
C TRP A 16 10.69 -17.03 -12.46
N ILE A 17 9.40 -17.27 -12.13
CA ILE A 17 8.32 -16.29 -12.21
C ILE A 17 8.66 -15.07 -11.36
N THR A 18 9.05 -15.28 -10.10
CA THR A 18 9.41 -14.19 -9.18
C THR A 18 10.60 -13.37 -9.68
N ARG A 19 11.61 -14.02 -10.29
CA ARG A 19 12.75 -13.33 -10.87
C ARG A 19 12.39 -12.52 -12.11
N ASN A 20 11.62 -13.09 -13.02
CA ASN A 20 11.30 -12.44 -14.30
C ASN A 20 10.25 -11.34 -14.14
N ILE A 21 9.24 -11.52 -13.28
CA ILE A 21 8.30 -10.46 -12.92
C ILE A 21 9.03 -9.29 -12.25
N LYS A 22 9.98 -9.54 -11.33
CA LYS A 22 10.84 -8.47 -10.78
C LYS A 22 11.65 -7.76 -11.85
N THR A 23 12.11 -8.47 -12.87
CA THR A 23 12.93 -7.88 -13.94
C THR A 23 12.08 -7.05 -14.91
N GLU A 24 10.88 -7.49 -15.27
CA GLU A 24 9.98 -6.71 -16.13
C GLU A 24 9.38 -5.49 -15.44
N ILE A 25 9.05 -5.58 -14.15
CA ILE A 25 8.61 -4.44 -13.35
C ILE A 25 9.73 -3.40 -13.20
N ASN A 26 10.99 -3.83 -13.07
CA ASN A 26 12.14 -2.92 -12.98
C ASN A 26 12.51 -2.25 -14.33
N LEU A 27 12.07 -2.75 -15.48
CA LEU A 27 12.37 -2.16 -16.78
C LEU A 27 11.44 -1.01 -17.20
N SER A 28 10.30 -0.83 -16.52
CA SER A 28 9.35 0.26 -16.82
C SER A 28 9.44 1.48 -15.88
N PHE A 29 10.33 1.47 -14.89
CA PHE A 29 10.45 2.53 -13.88
C PHE A 29 11.87 3.10 -13.76
N ASN A 30 12.38 3.69 -14.85
CA ASN A 30 13.57 4.56 -14.80
C ASN A 30 13.16 6.04 -14.70
N GLN A 31 12.49 6.43 -13.60
CA GLN A 31 12.45 7.83 -13.16
C GLN A 31 12.34 7.85 -11.64
N SER A 32 13.43 8.34 -11.00
CA SER A 32 13.60 8.47 -9.54
C SER A 32 13.48 7.14 -8.76
N LYS A 33 14.34 6.96 -7.76
CA LYS A 33 14.27 5.83 -6.80
C LYS A 33 13.02 5.96 -5.90
N ASP A 34 11.83 5.98 -6.49
CA ASP A 34 10.61 5.90 -5.73
C ASP A 34 10.44 4.46 -5.25
N ILE A 35 10.53 4.28 -3.94
CA ILE A 35 10.29 3.00 -3.30
C ILE A 35 8.89 2.56 -3.70
N ASN A 36 8.75 1.36 -4.23
CA ASN A 36 7.45 0.78 -4.56
C ASN A 36 6.69 0.37 -3.29
N LEU A 37 6.26 1.36 -2.51
CA LEU A 37 5.56 1.14 -1.25
C LEU A 37 4.28 0.32 -1.44
N ILE A 38 3.55 0.53 -2.54
CA ILE A 38 2.35 -0.25 -2.86
C ILE A 38 2.71 -1.73 -2.97
N GLY A 39 3.73 -2.06 -3.78
CA GLY A 39 4.15 -3.45 -3.97
C GLY A 39 4.65 -4.09 -2.68
N GLU A 40 5.45 -3.38 -1.90
CA GLU A 40 6.01 -3.90 -0.66
C GLU A 40 4.93 -4.16 0.40
N PHE A 41 4.00 -3.23 0.62
CA PHE A 41 2.91 -3.45 1.57
C PHE A 41 1.87 -4.45 1.07
N ASN A 42 1.58 -4.49 -0.23
CA ASN A 42 0.71 -5.53 -0.79
C ASN A 42 1.29 -6.93 -0.58
N ASN A 43 2.60 -7.12 -0.68
CA ASN A 43 3.25 -8.39 -0.35
C ASN A 43 3.00 -8.82 1.10
N ILE A 44 2.96 -7.87 2.04
CA ILE A 44 2.59 -8.13 3.44
C ILE A 44 1.12 -8.54 3.53
N TYR A 45 0.20 -7.75 2.99
CA TYR A 45 -1.24 -7.98 3.12
C TYR A 45 -1.69 -9.29 2.45
N HIS A 46 -1.13 -9.62 1.29
CA HIS A 46 -1.52 -10.80 0.51
C HIS A 46 -0.68 -12.05 0.79
N SER A 47 0.33 -12.00 1.67
CA SER A 47 1.05 -13.20 2.07
C SER A 47 0.10 -14.22 2.71
N THR A 48 0.06 -15.45 2.19
CA THR A 48 -0.77 -16.53 2.71
C THR A 48 -0.06 -17.35 3.80
N THR A 49 1.26 -17.31 3.82
CA THR A 49 2.09 -18.16 4.67
C THR A 49 2.75 -17.42 5.83
N LEU A 50 2.90 -16.11 5.71
CA LEU A 50 3.63 -15.29 6.68
C LEU A 50 2.68 -14.31 7.37
N ASN A 51 2.80 -14.20 8.69
CA ASN A 51 2.00 -13.30 9.50
C ASN A 51 2.82 -12.20 10.16
N TYR A 52 4.14 -12.36 10.25
CA TYR A 52 5.01 -11.46 10.99
C TYR A 52 6.11 -10.91 10.10
N PHE A 53 6.31 -9.60 10.19
CA PHE A 53 7.29 -8.90 9.37
C PHE A 53 8.05 -7.87 10.19
N LYS A 54 9.33 -7.72 9.90
CA LYS A 54 10.17 -6.64 10.37
C LYS A 54 10.42 -5.70 9.21
N CYS A 55 10.11 -4.43 9.39
CA CYS A 55 10.33 -3.41 8.39
C CYS A 55 11.41 -2.45 8.90
N HIS A 56 12.45 -2.25 8.09
CA HIS A 56 13.43 -1.21 8.31
C HIS A 56 13.09 -0.02 7.42
N ILE A 57 12.83 1.12 8.04
CA ILE A 57 12.63 2.38 7.34
C ILE A 57 13.89 3.21 7.49
N ASN A 58 14.45 3.66 6.37
CA ASN A 58 15.66 4.51 6.31
C ASN A 58 16.87 3.94 7.08
N ASN A 59 16.94 2.61 7.20
CA ASN A 59 17.97 1.80 7.89
C ASN A 59 18.04 1.92 9.42
N ASP A 60 17.38 2.89 10.04
CA ASP A 60 17.49 3.19 11.48
C ASP A 60 16.22 2.92 12.25
N GLN A 61 15.06 2.90 11.60
CA GLN A 61 13.79 2.71 12.28
C GLN A 61 13.22 1.34 12.02
N ILE A 62 12.93 0.62 13.09
CA ILE A 62 12.44 -0.74 13.02
C ILE A 62 10.97 -0.78 13.44
N LEU A 63 10.12 -1.26 12.54
CA LEU A 63 8.74 -1.61 12.79
C LEU A 63 8.60 -3.12 12.86
N VAL A 64 7.66 -3.60 13.66
CA VAL A 64 7.23 -5.01 13.66
C VAL A 64 5.75 -5.06 13.32
N ILE A 65 5.39 -5.80 12.29
CA ILE A 65 4.00 -5.96 11.84
C ILE A 65 3.52 -7.36 12.20
N ASP A 66 2.37 -7.42 12.85
CA ASP A 66 1.57 -8.63 12.99
C ASP A 66 0.33 -8.49 12.11
N LYS A 67 0.39 -9.09 10.93
CA LYS A 67 -0.68 -9.04 9.95
C LYS A 67 -1.96 -9.68 10.46
N LYS A 68 -1.85 -10.82 11.16
CA LYS A 68 -3.00 -11.58 11.67
C LYS A 68 -3.81 -10.77 12.68
N MET A 69 -3.12 -10.01 13.53
CA MET A 69 -3.76 -9.17 14.55
C MET A 69 -4.04 -7.75 14.07
N HIS A 70 -3.64 -7.39 12.82
CA HIS A 70 -3.69 -6.03 12.29
C HIS A 70 -2.95 -5.01 13.16
N GLU A 71 -1.81 -5.40 13.71
CA GLU A 71 -1.02 -4.60 14.64
C GLU A 71 0.32 -4.22 14.05
N ILE A 72 0.78 -3.04 14.43
CA ILE A 72 2.15 -2.57 14.21
C ILE A 72 2.76 -2.12 15.53
N TRP A 73 4.02 -2.46 15.72
CA TRP A 73 4.78 -2.15 16.92
C TRP A 73 5.95 -1.25 16.54
N ILE A 74 6.01 -0.08 17.16
CA ILE A 74 7.01 0.97 16.87
C ILE A 74 7.71 1.42 18.14
N GLN A 75 8.92 1.93 18.02
CA GLN A 75 9.66 2.52 19.15
C GLN A 75 9.05 3.87 19.55
N ASP A 76 9.20 4.26 20.81
CA ASP A 76 8.67 5.52 21.33
C ASP A 76 9.29 6.76 20.68
N ASP A 77 10.53 6.66 20.25
CA ASP A 77 11.29 7.70 19.57
C ASP A 77 11.16 7.67 18.03
N PHE A 78 10.16 6.92 17.52
CA PHE A 78 9.92 6.82 16.08
C PHE A 78 9.72 8.19 15.44
N LYS A 79 10.56 8.51 14.46
CA LYS A 79 10.50 9.78 13.74
C LYS A 79 9.67 9.65 12.49
N PHE A 80 8.63 10.47 12.39
CA PHE A 80 7.86 10.62 11.15
C PHE A 80 8.72 11.44 10.15
N GLN A 81 9.29 10.74 9.18
CA GLN A 81 10.14 11.33 8.13
C GLN A 81 9.87 10.64 6.79
N PRO A 82 10.17 11.28 5.64
CA PRO A 82 9.99 10.66 4.33
C PRO A 82 10.72 9.33 4.24
N ILE A 83 10.12 8.38 3.53
CA ILE A 83 10.71 7.05 3.30
C ILE A 83 11.68 7.16 2.13
N HIS A 84 12.95 6.93 2.38
CA HIS A 84 14.01 6.85 1.38
C HIS A 84 14.48 5.42 1.11
N SER A 85 14.25 4.53 2.08
CA SER A 85 14.50 3.09 1.94
C SER A 85 13.51 2.30 2.78
N LEU A 86 13.09 1.15 2.28
CA LEU A 86 12.24 0.19 2.98
C LEU A 86 12.78 -1.21 2.71
N ASN A 87 13.09 -1.94 3.77
CA ASN A 87 13.45 -3.35 3.69
C ASN A 87 12.52 -4.16 4.59
N ILE A 88 11.95 -5.23 4.06
CA ILE A 88 10.96 -6.07 4.75
C ILE A 88 11.51 -7.48 4.86
N GLU A 89 11.57 -7.98 6.09
CA GLU A 89 12.02 -9.32 6.45
C GLU A 89 10.88 -10.08 7.12
N ALA A 90 10.70 -11.35 6.74
CA ALA A 90 9.78 -12.24 7.45
C ALA A 90 10.34 -12.64 8.81
N LEU A 91 9.49 -12.71 9.82
CA LEU A 91 9.85 -13.13 11.18
C LEU A 91 9.10 -14.41 11.56
N ASN A 92 9.70 -15.18 12.48
CA ASN A 92 9.00 -16.20 13.25
C ASN A 92 8.41 -15.60 14.54
N PHE A 93 7.59 -16.37 15.24
CA PHE A 93 6.92 -15.92 16.46
C PHE A 93 7.87 -15.51 17.59
N ASP A 94 8.94 -16.27 17.82
CA ASP A 94 9.90 -16.00 18.89
C ASP A 94 10.66 -14.69 18.65
N GLN A 95 11.02 -14.42 17.39
CA GLN A 95 11.64 -13.15 16.99
C GLN A 95 10.69 -11.98 17.24
N VAL A 96 9.39 -12.14 16.95
CA VAL A 96 8.38 -11.10 17.19
C VAL A 96 8.25 -10.79 18.67
N VAL A 97 8.14 -11.80 19.53
CA VAL A 97 8.04 -11.62 20.99
C VAL A 97 9.21 -10.79 21.52
N ASN A 98 10.44 -11.11 21.10
CA ASN A 98 11.62 -10.37 21.52
C ASN A 98 11.63 -8.91 21.02
N LEU A 99 11.25 -8.69 19.74
CA LEU A 99 11.28 -7.37 19.13
C LEU A 99 10.17 -6.42 19.63
N ARG A 100 9.08 -6.96 20.20
CA ARG A 100 7.97 -6.17 20.76
C ARG A 100 8.27 -5.55 22.12
N GLN A 101 9.19 -6.11 22.91
CA GLN A 101 9.36 -5.80 24.34
C GLN A 101 9.54 -4.30 24.65
N GLN A 102 10.09 -3.53 23.71
CA GLN A 102 10.36 -2.10 23.90
C GLN A 102 9.62 -1.22 22.89
N LYS A 103 8.47 -1.71 22.40
CA LYS A 103 7.70 -1.02 21.34
C LYS A 103 6.26 -0.83 21.76
N LYS A 104 5.67 0.29 21.33
CA LYS A 104 4.24 0.56 21.47
C LYS A 104 3.43 -0.06 20.34
N ARG A 105 2.30 -0.63 20.72
CA ARG A 105 1.33 -1.20 19.82
C ARG A 105 0.41 -0.13 19.23
N HIS A 106 0.18 -0.19 17.92
CA HIS A 106 -0.80 0.62 17.21
C HIS A 106 -1.61 -0.27 16.26
N ASP A 107 -2.77 0.22 15.84
CA ASP A 107 -3.50 -0.35 14.71
C ASP A 107 -2.71 -0.13 13.42
N LEU A 108 -2.50 -1.20 12.64
CA LEU A 108 -1.66 -1.18 11.45
C LEU A 108 -2.22 -0.23 10.38
N SER A 109 -3.51 -0.34 10.09
CA SER A 109 -4.14 0.45 9.02
C SER A 109 -4.18 1.93 9.35
N LEU A 110 -4.55 2.27 10.59
CA LEU A 110 -4.57 3.66 11.05
C LEU A 110 -3.18 4.28 11.06
N TRP A 111 -2.19 3.54 11.58
CA TRP A 111 -0.82 4.03 11.65
C TRP A 111 -0.22 4.23 10.26
N LEU A 112 -0.34 3.22 9.38
CA LEU A 112 0.21 3.26 8.04
C LEU A 112 -0.41 4.38 7.20
N TRP A 113 -1.75 4.54 7.27
CA TRP A 113 -2.46 5.63 6.62
C TRP A 113 -1.89 6.99 7.04
N ASN A 114 -1.84 7.24 8.35
CA ASN A 114 -1.38 8.53 8.88
C ASN A 114 0.10 8.78 8.56
N TYR A 115 0.93 7.75 8.64
CA TYR A 115 2.34 7.85 8.31
C TYR A 115 2.55 8.23 6.83
N LEU A 116 1.93 7.51 5.91
CA LEU A 116 2.03 7.77 4.48
C LEU A 116 1.42 9.14 4.12
N TRP A 117 0.26 9.46 4.70
CA TRP A 117 -0.40 10.75 4.46
C TRP A 117 0.48 11.94 4.83
N SER A 118 1.19 11.86 5.94
CA SER A 118 2.04 12.94 6.44
C SER A 118 3.38 13.05 5.71
N ASN A 119 3.92 11.94 5.21
CA ASN A 119 5.31 11.89 4.75
C ASN A 119 5.45 11.72 3.22
N LEU A 120 4.41 11.30 2.52
CA LEU A 120 4.44 11.17 1.06
C LEU A 120 4.23 12.54 0.41
N GLN A 121 5.23 13.01 -0.33
CA GLN A 121 5.16 14.30 -1.05
C GLN A 121 4.84 14.11 -2.52
N ASN A 122 5.54 13.20 -3.19
CA ASN A 122 5.34 12.91 -4.60
C ASN A 122 4.80 11.48 -4.76
N VAL A 123 3.74 11.33 -5.51
CA VAL A 123 3.14 10.03 -5.82
C VAL A 123 3.09 9.82 -7.32
N SER A 124 3.21 8.56 -7.72
CA SER A 124 3.01 8.18 -9.13
C SER A 124 1.63 8.61 -9.59
N LYS A 125 1.54 9.13 -10.81
CA LYS A 125 0.26 9.52 -11.40
C LYS A 125 -0.46 8.26 -11.90
N PHE A 126 -1.71 8.12 -11.51
CA PHE A 126 -2.59 7.08 -12.02
C PHE A 126 -3.32 7.58 -13.28
N ASP A 127 -3.77 6.64 -14.10
CA ASP A 127 -4.64 6.97 -15.22
C ASP A 127 -5.97 7.53 -14.68
N HIS A 128 -6.31 8.73 -15.14
CA HIS A 128 -7.50 9.46 -14.67
C HIS A 128 -8.82 8.80 -15.10
N SER A 129 -8.79 7.87 -16.06
CA SER A 129 -9.94 7.12 -16.56
C SER A 129 -10.18 5.82 -15.79
N THR A 130 -9.21 5.32 -15.07
CA THR A 130 -9.29 4.10 -14.26
C THR A 130 -10.26 4.29 -13.08
N TYR A 131 -11.18 3.34 -12.93
CA TYR A 131 -12.15 3.35 -11.84
C TYR A 131 -11.64 2.56 -10.64
N TYR A 132 -11.84 3.15 -9.47
CA TYR A 132 -11.48 2.56 -8.18
C TYR A 132 -12.67 2.51 -7.26
N LYS A 133 -12.70 1.49 -6.37
CA LYS A 133 -13.72 1.34 -5.33
C LYS A 133 -13.09 0.95 -4.00
N LEU A 134 -13.54 1.59 -2.91
CA LEU A 134 -13.11 1.20 -1.56
C LEU A 134 -13.59 -0.21 -1.24
N LYS A 135 -12.69 -1.03 -0.71
CA LYS A 135 -12.98 -2.29 -0.02
C LYS A 135 -13.41 -2.00 1.40
N TYR A 136 -12.67 -1.11 2.06
CA TYR A 136 -12.90 -0.67 3.43
C TYR A 136 -12.69 0.83 3.54
N TRP A 137 -13.40 1.47 4.47
CA TRP A 137 -13.19 2.87 4.81
C TRP A 137 -11.84 3.04 5.53
N PRO A 138 -11.01 4.02 5.13
CA PRO A 138 -9.81 4.36 5.87
C PRO A 138 -10.15 4.80 7.30
N GLN A 139 -9.33 4.37 8.24
CA GLN A 139 -9.40 4.88 9.61
C GLN A 139 -8.66 6.22 9.67
N TYR A 140 -9.40 7.28 9.93
CA TYR A 140 -8.85 8.62 9.95
C TYR A 140 -8.51 9.09 11.36
N SER A 141 -7.43 9.86 11.50
CA SER A 141 -7.20 10.67 12.69
C SER A 141 -8.22 11.81 12.79
N LYS A 142 -8.34 12.42 13.98
CA LYS A 142 -9.31 13.50 14.23
C LYS A 142 -9.15 14.73 13.31
N ASN A 143 -7.98 14.94 12.73
CA ASN A 143 -7.64 16.12 11.93
C ASN A 143 -7.56 15.84 10.41
N VAL A 144 -8.32 14.86 9.91
CA VAL A 144 -8.33 14.57 8.48
C VAL A 144 -8.95 15.73 7.68
N PRO A 145 -8.37 16.13 6.53
CA PRO A 145 -8.97 17.14 5.66
C PRO A 145 -10.36 16.71 5.17
N LYS A 146 -11.30 17.67 5.09
CA LYS A 146 -12.67 17.42 4.62
C LYS A 146 -12.71 16.84 3.21
N GLU A 147 -11.78 17.24 2.36
CA GLU A 147 -11.62 16.74 0.99
C GLU A 147 -11.38 15.23 0.96
N THR A 148 -10.60 14.71 1.91
CA THR A 148 -10.32 13.28 2.03
C THR A 148 -11.58 12.47 2.28
N LEU A 149 -12.50 12.97 3.13
CA LEU A 149 -13.80 12.34 3.39
C LEU A 149 -14.68 12.36 2.13
N LYS A 150 -14.68 13.47 1.38
CA LYS A 150 -15.43 13.57 0.11
C LYS A 150 -14.89 12.57 -0.93
N ILE A 151 -13.56 12.45 -1.05
CA ILE A 151 -12.93 11.48 -1.93
C ILE A 151 -13.33 10.05 -1.55
N SER A 152 -13.29 9.71 -0.26
CA SER A 152 -13.70 8.38 0.23
C SER A 152 -15.14 8.06 -0.11
N SER A 153 -16.05 9.02 0.09
CA SER A 153 -17.47 8.86 -0.25
C SER A 153 -17.66 8.56 -1.75
N CYS A 154 -16.89 9.22 -2.63
CA CYS A 154 -16.93 8.92 -4.06
C CYS A 154 -16.45 7.50 -4.37
N PHE A 155 -15.31 7.10 -3.81
CA PHE A 155 -14.77 5.77 -4.05
C PHE A 155 -15.58 4.65 -3.39
N GLN A 156 -16.40 4.93 -2.39
CA GLN A 156 -17.34 3.94 -1.84
C GLN A 156 -18.30 3.42 -2.91
N HIS A 157 -18.68 4.28 -3.85
CA HIS A 157 -19.62 3.96 -4.93
C HIS A 157 -18.92 3.59 -6.25
N GLY A 158 -17.60 3.65 -6.28
CA GLY A 158 -16.81 3.46 -7.50
C GLY A 158 -16.75 4.72 -8.35
N ALA A 159 -15.56 5.27 -8.53
CA ALA A 159 -15.32 6.51 -9.26
C ALA A 159 -13.95 6.51 -9.93
N ASN A 160 -13.68 7.47 -10.79
CA ASN A 160 -12.38 7.77 -11.35
C ASN A 160 -11.93 9.19 -10.98
N ILE A 161 -10.64 9.47 -11.17
CA ILE A 161 -10.03 10.76 -10.82
C ILE A 161 -10.71 11.92 -11.55
N SER A 162 -10.93 11.76 -12.87
CA SER A 162 -11.54 12.80 -13.70
C SER A 162 -12.92 13.20 -13.20
N THR A 163 -13.74 12.21 -12.85
CA THR A 163 -15.10 12.43 -12.36
C THR A 163 -15.11 13.15 -11.01
N ILE A 164 -14.27 12.73 -10.07
CA ILE A 164 -14.19 13.36 -8.73
C ILE A 164 -13.66 14.79 -8.85
N SER A 165 -12.56 14.98 -9.58
CA SER A 165 -11.95 16.31 -9.74
C SER A 165 -12.93 17.31 -10.37
N LYS A 166 -13.60 16.92 -11.45
CA LYS A 166 -14.53 17.79 -12.17
C LYS A 166 -15.75 18.17 -11.32
N ASN A 167 -16.36 17.23 -10.62
CA ASN A 167 -17.64 17.48 -9.93
C ASN A 167 -17.47 18.09 -8.54
N LEU A 168 -16.35 17.80 -7.86
CA LEU A 168 -16.11 18.32 -6.51
C LEU A 168 -15.07 19.44 -6.46
N ASN A 169 -14.50 19.82 -7.61
CA ASN A 169 -13.42 20.81 -7.72
C ASN A 169 -12.22 20.48 -6.78
N ILE A 170 -11.86 19.19 -6.73
CA ILE A 170 -10.73 18.70 -5.94
C ILE A 170 -9.51 18.54 -6.85
N ASN A 171 -8.34 18.99 -6.36
CA ASN A 171 -7.08 18.82 -7.07
C ASN A 171 -6.81 17.34 -7.39
N PRO A 172 -6.58 16.95 -8.67
CA PRO A 172 -6.24 15.59 -9.07
C PRO A 172 -5.03 14.99 -8.32
N GLU A 173 -4.05 15.81 -7.93
CA GLU A 173 -2.89 15.36 -7.16
C GLU A 173 -3.28 14.84 -5.77
N LEU A 174 -4.25 15.48 -5.12
CA LEU A 174 -4.77 15.02 -3.84
C LEU A 174 -5.51 13.67 -3.98
N ILE A 175 -6.25 13.50 -5.09
CA ILE A 175 -6.94 12.24 -5.39
C ILE A 175 -5.92 11.14 -5.71
N ASN A 176 -4.86 11.44 -6.48
CA ASN A 176 -3.76 10.52 -6.74
C ASN A 176 -3.08 10.09 -5.43
N LYS A 177 -2.78 11.03 -4.54
CA LYS A 177 -2.20 10.74 -3.22
C LYS A 177 -3.11 9.79 -2.41
N PHE A 178 -4.41 10.06 -2.42
CA PHE A 178 -5.40 9.21 -1.75
C PHE A 178 -5.35 7.78 -2.31
N ILE A 179 -5.44 7.60 -3.63
CA ILE A 179 -5.41 6.29 -4.28
C ILE A 179 -4.12 5.55 -3.94
N TYR A 180 -2.97 6.21 -4.03
CA TYR A 180 -1.67 5.62 -3.74
C TYR A 180 -1.62 5.05 -2.31
N ILE A 181 -2.04 5.84 -1.33
CA ILE A 181 -2.05 5.43 0.08
C ILE A 181 -3.07 4.32 0.31
N ALA A 182 -4.27 4.45 -0.29
CA ALA A 182 -5.30 3.45 -0.15
C ALA A 182 -4.91 2.10 -0.77
N LEU A 183 -4.16 2.09 -1.89
CA LEU A 183 -3.57 0.88 -2.46
C LEU A 183 -2.49 0.29 -1.55
N ALA A 184 -1.60 1.12 -1.00
CA ALA A 184 -0.56 0.67 -0.07
C ALA A 184 -1.14 0.09 1.23
N CYS A 185 -2.33 0.54 1.66
CA CYS A 185 -3.05 0.03 2.83
C CYS A 185 -4.06 -1.09 2.51
N ASP A 186 -4.12 -1.56 1.28
CA ASP A 186 -5.09 -2.55 0.78
C ASP A 186 -6.57 -2.15 0.99
N LEU A 187 -6.87 -0.86 0.98
CA LEU A 187 -8.21 -0.31 1.23
C LEU A 187 -9.04 -0.08 -0.02
N ILE A 188 -8.42 -0.04 -1.20
CA ILE A 188 -9.06 0.26 -2.48
C ILE A 188 -8.67 -0.78 -3.52
N GLN A 189 -9.54 -0.98 -4.51
CA GLN A 189 -9.26 -1.84 -5.65
C GLN A 189 -9.69 -1.16 -6.94
N GLU A 190 -9.04 -1.53 -8.03
CA GLU A 190 -9.47 -1.20 -9.37
C GLU A 190 -10.73 -2.00 -9.74
N ILE A 191 -11.67 -1.37 -10.43
CA ILE A 191 -12.90 -1.98 -10.89
C ILE A 191 -13.19 -1.64 -12.35
N PRO A 192 -13.92 -2.48 -13.08
CA PRO A 192 -14.45 -2.13 -14.40
C PRO A 192 -15.42 -0.95 -14.32
N ALA A 193 -15.45 -0.12 -15.37
CA ALA A 193 -16.30 1.09 -15.41
C ALA A 193 -17.80 0.81 -15.20
N HIS A 194 -18.30 -0.34 -15.65
CA HIS A 194 -19.70 -0.72 -15.49
C HIS A 194 -20.11 -1.05 -14.04
N GLU A 195 -19.16 -1.29 -13.15
CA GLU A 195 -19.40 -1.51 -11.72
C GLU A 195 -19.46 -0.21 -10.92
N ALA A 196 -19.02 0.91 -11.51
CA ALA A 196 -19.07 2.21 -10.86
C ALA A 196 -20.52 2.72 -10.80
N LYS A 197 -20.99 3.06 -9.58
CA LYS A 197 -22.36 3.49 -9.30
C LYS A 197 -22.46 4.94 -8.88
N LEU A 198 -21.33 5.67 -8.84
CA LEU A 198 -21.33 7.06 -8.44
C LEU A 198 -22.11 7.90 -9.45
N LYS A 199 -23.13 8.59 -8.97
CA LYS A 199 -23.89 9.59 -9.72
C LYS A 199 -23.80 10.91 -8.97
N PHE A 200 -23.43 11.97 -9.67
CA PHE A 200 -23.54 13.34 -9.17
C PHE A 200 -24.88 13.90 -9.69
N ASN A 201 -25.75 14.29 -8.77
CA ASN A 201 -26.99 14.98 -9.09
C ASN A 201 -26.73 16.48 -9.26
#